data_a43c353894e5ea00138306ef064518d5
#
_entry.id   a43c353894e5ea00138306ef064518d5
#
_cell.length_a   1.000
_cell.length_b   1.000
_cell.length_c   1.000
_cell.angle_alpha   90.00
_cell.angle_beta   90.00
_cell.angle_gamma   90.00
#
_symmetry.space_group_name_H-M   'P 1'
#
loop_
_entity.id
_entity.type
_entity.pdbx_description
1 polymer ?
#
loop_
_entity_poly.entity_id
_entity_poly.type
_entity_poly.pdbx_seq_one_letter_code
_entity_poly.pdbx_strand_id
1 'polypeptide(L)'
;MQHLVDATRLAMEHKNWYGALALALTMPDICGRISYPHLAKKSEERYVLWFDTYLAAKYQGGFIQEQILARANMYALRCAFLHQGEFDITDQKARQALERFHLTTPYTGLMHNNRSMNIDADGNITNSVLQLSIDIFCEDVCAGIEKWMSDNATDARVASEIRQLGILHAGGSSF
;
A
#
# COMPACT_ATOMS: atom_id res chain seq x y z
N MET A 1 14.92 -6.04 -1.34
CA MET A 1 13.59 -5.47 -1.71
C MET A 1 13.28 -5.64 -3.19
N GLN A 2 14.28 -5.55 -4.09
CA GLN A 2 14.03 -5.66 -5.53
C GLN A 2 13.25 -6.93 -5.92
N HIS A 3 13.58 -8.07 -5.34
CA HIS A 3 12.88 -9.33 -5.59
C HIS A 3 11.36 -9.29 -5.28
N LEU A 4 10.91 -8.46 -4.33
CA LEU A 4 9.48 -8.27 -4.05
C LEU A 4 8.83 -7.34 -5.09
N VAL A 5 9.53 -6.31 -5.53
CA VAL A 5 9.08 -5.44 -6.64
C VAL A 5 8.92 -6.27 -7.91
N ASP A 6 9.93 -7.07 -8.26
CA ASP A 6 9.91 -7.93 -9.44
C ASP A 6 8.79 -8.98 -9.36
N ALA A 7 8.59 -9.59 -8.19
CA ALA A 7 7.49 -10.54 -7.96
C ALA A 7 6.11 -9.89 -8.10
N THR A 8 5.97 -8.63 -7.64
CA THR A 8 4.71 -7.88 -7.78
C THR A 8 4.41 -7.59 -9.26
N ARG A 9 5.40 -7.11 -10.01
CA ARG A 9 5.25 -6.85 -11.45
C ARG A 9 4.96 -8.13 -12.24
N LEU A 10 5.66 -9.23 -11.93
CA LEU A 10 5.39 -10.54 -12.53
C LEU A 10 3.97 -11.03 -12.23
N ALA A 11 3.50 -10.84 -10.99
CA ALA A 11 2.13 -11.19 -10.62
C ALA A 11 1.10 -10.37 -11.43
N MET A 12 1.34 -9.08 -11.65
CA MET A 12 0.49 -8.22 -12.51
C MET A 12 0.49 -8.69 -13.97
N GLU A 13 1.66 -9.00 -14.52
CA GLU A 13 1.82 -9.51 -15.88
C GLU A 13 1.00 -10.78 -16.11
N HIS A 14 1.01 -11.68 -15.14
CA HIS A 14 0.21 -12.92 -15.15
C HIS A 14 -1.22 -12.76 -14.65
N LYS A 15 -1.70 -11.52 -14.44
CA LYS A 15 -3.04 -11.20 -13.94
C LYS A 15 -3.37 -11.85 -12.58
N ASN A 16 -2.35 -12.16 -11.80
CA ASN A 16 -2.50 -12.59 -10.41
C ASN A 16 -2.69 -11.37 -9.50
N TRP A 17 -3.85 -10.74 -9.62
CA TRP A 17 -4.16 -9.47 -8.96
C TRP A 17 -4.12 -9.55 -7.44
N TYR A 18 -4.59 -10.64 -6.87
CA TYR A 18 -4.54 -10.85 -5.41
C TYR A 18 -3.11 -11.01 -4.90
N GLY A 19 -2.27 -11.74 -5.62
CA GLY A 19 -0.84 -11.88 -5.30
C GLY A 19 -0.10 -10.54 -5.41
N ALA A 20 -0.32 -9.79 -6.48
CA ALA A 20 0.25 -8.46 -6.66
C ALA A 20 -0.16 -7.51 -5.53
N LEU A 21 -1.45 -7.47 -5.19
CA LEU A 21 -1.99 -6.62 -4.13
C LEU A 21 -1.42 -6.99 -2.76
N ALA A 22 -1.35 -8.28 -2.44
CA ALA A 22 -0.78 -8.75 -1.17
C ALA A 22 0.67 -8.30 -0.98
N LEU A 23 1.49 -8.44 -2.02
CA LEU A 23 2.88 -7.96 -2.01
C LEU A 23 2.95 -6.44 -1.90
N ALA A 24 2.16 -5.72 -2.70
CA ALA A 24 2.12 -4.25 -2.68
C ALA A 24 1.74 -3.72 -1.29
N LEU A 25 0.73 -4.28 -0.63
CA LEU A 25 0.32 -3.87 0.70
C LEU A 25 1.32 -4.25 1.81
N THR A 26 2.17 -5.25 1.57
CA THR A 26 3.17 -5.70 2.54
C THR A 26 4.46 -4.88 2.50
N MET A 27 4.90 -4.47 1.31
CA MET A 27 6.20 -3.80 1.12
C MET A 27 6.37 -2.50 1.92
N PRO A 28 5.36 -1.59 2.03
CA PRO A 28 5.46 -0.40 2.87
C PRO A 28 5.72 -0.69 4.35
N ASP A 29 5.15 -1.78 4.89
CA ASP A 29 5.37 -2.18 6.28
C ASP A 29 6.83 -2.64 6.52
N ILE A 30 7.40 -3.40 5.57
CA ILE A 30 8.79 -3.82 5.61
C ILE A 30 9.72 -2.60 5.56
N CYS A 31 9.52 -1.69 4.60
CA CYS A 31 10.34 -0.49 4.45
C CYS A 31 10.18 0.46 5.65
N GLY A 32 8.95 0.61 6.15
CA GLY A 32 8.68 1.39 7.35
C GLY A 32 9.38 0.83 8.59
N ARG A 33 9.43 -0.50 8.76
CA ARG A 33 10.18 -1.15 9.84
C ARG A 33 11.67 -0.85 9.75
N ILE A 34 12.23 -0.90 8.56
CA ILE A 34 13.65 -0.61 8.33
C ILE A 34 13.95 0.88 8.55
N SER A 35 13.11 1.78 8.04
CA SER A 35 13.31 3.22 8.12
C SER A 35 13.14 3.78 9.54
N TYR A 36 12.22 3.23 10.32
CA TYR A 36 11.80 3.78 11.62
C TYR A 36 11.95 2.75 12.76
N PRO A 37 13.19 2.29 13.08
CA PRO A 37 13.40 1.24 14.09
C PRO A 37 12.96 1.67 15.49
N HIS A 38 12.95 2.97 15.80
CA HIS A 38 12.45 3.52 17.06
C HIS A 38 10.93 3.35 17.25
N LEU A 39 10.19 3.07 16.17
CA LEU A 39 8.76 2.76 16.19
C LEU A 39 8.47 1.25 16.14
N ALA A 40 9.35 0.41 16.66
CA ALA A 40 9.31 -1.05 16.49
C ALA A 40 7.95 -1.70 16.83
N LYS A 41 7.22 -1.16 17.81
CA LYS A 41 5.91 -1.67 18.25
C LYS A 41 4.71 -0.90 17.66
N LYS A 42 4.93 -0.01 16.71
CA LYS A 42 3.93 0.91 16.16
C LYS A 42 3.83 0.75 14.64
N SER A 43 3.30 -0.39 14.20
CA SER A 43 3.24 -0.75 12.77
C SER A 43 2.43 0.26 11.95
N GLU A 44 1.32 0.75 12.48
CA GLU A 44 0.50 1.78 11.84
C GLU A 44 1.31 3.06 11.59
N GLU A 45 1.97 3.60 12.64
CA GLU A 45 2.76 4.83 12.50
C GLU A 45 3.88 4.68 11.46
N ARG A 46 4.59 3.54 11.45
CA ARG A 46 5.65 3.27 10.47
C ARG A 46 5.13 3.21 9.04
N TYR A 47 4.02 2.51 8.85
CA TYR A 47 3.38 2.37 7.55
C TYR A 47 2.95 3.73 7.02
N VAL A 48 2.27 4.51 7.86
CA VAL A 48 1.77 5.84 7.54
C VAL A 48 2.92 6.79 7.18
N LEU A 49 4.00 6.83 7.97
CA LEU A 49 5.16 7.67 7.69
C LEU A 49 5.84 7.31 6.36
N TRP A 50 5.95 6.00 6.07
CA TRP A 50 6.52 5.57 4.80
C TRP A 50 5.61 5.95 3.63
N PHE A 51 4.32 5.71 3.76
CA PHE A 51 3.32 6.08 2.76
C PHE A 51 3.35 7.58 2.45
N ASP A 52 3.42 8.42 3.47
CA ASP A 52 3.50 9.86 3.32
C ASP A 52 4.72 10.32 2.53
N THR A 53 5.84 9.67 2.79
CA THR A 53 7.10 10.06 2.17
C THR A 53 7.16 9.66 0.70
N TYR A 54 6.61 8.50 0.33
CA TYR A 54 6.87 7.90 -0.97
C TYR A 54 5.64 7.79 -1.89
N LEU A 55 4.43 7.83 -1.33
CA LEU A 55 3.20 7.63 -2.11
C LEU A 55 2.20 8.78 -2.01
N ALA A 56 2.14 9.49 -0.89
CA ALA A 56 1.05 10.45 -0.64
C ALA A 56 0.90 11.49 -1.76
N ALA A 57 2.00 11.96 -2.36
CA ALA A 57 1.98 12.94 -3.44
C ALA A 57 1.18 12.47 -4.67
N LYS A 58 1.14 11.16 -4.95
CA LYS A 58 0.38 10.59 -6.08
C LYS A 58 -1.12 10.53 -5.81
N TYR A 59 -1.50 10.57 -4.55
CA TYR A 59 -2.88 10.46 -4.08
C TYR A 59 -3.44 11.77 -3.51
N GLN A 60 -2.68 12.86 -3.66
CA GLN A 60 -3.10 14.22 -3.37
C GLN A 60 -3.63 14.84 -4.66
N GLY A 61 -4.85 15.37 -4.62
CA GLY A 61 -5.38 16.13 -5.75
C GLY A 61 -6.77 15.68 -6.18
N GLY A 62 -7.61 16.62 -6.38
CA GLY A 62 -9.01 16.58 -6.77
C GLY A 62 -9.67 17.87 -6.30
N PHE A 63 -10.88 18.16 -6.74
CA PHE A 63 -11.64 19.36 -6.37
C PHE A 63 -11.93 19.49 -4.86
N ILE A 64 -11.59 18.51 -4.06
CA ILE A 64 -11.72 18.49 -2.61
C ILE A 64 -10.31 18.37 -2.05
N GLN A 65 -9.85 19.43 -1.36
CA GLN A 65 -8.53 19.52 -0.70
C GLN A 65 -8.34 18.57 0.49
N GLU A 66 -9.26 17.68 0.76
CA GLU A 66 -9.07 16.62 1.74
C GLU A 66 -8.20 15.54 1.10
N GLN A 67 -7.22 15.07 1.85
CA GLN A 67 -6.38 13.94 1.45
C GLN A 67 -7.29 12.76 1.11
N ILE A 68 -7.57 12.57 -0.18
CA ILE A 68 -8.55 11.59 -0.69
C ILE A 68 -8.20 10.19 -0.20
N LEU A 69 -6.90 9.94 -0.01
CA LEU A 69 -6.39 8.74 0.62
C LEU A 69 -5.81 9.10 1.98
N ALA A 70 -6.66 9.19 2.99
CA ALA A 70 -6.14 9.33 4.33
C ALA A 70 -5.20 8.14 4.61
N ARG A 71 -3.98 8.44 5.02
CA ARG A 71 -2.84 7.54 5.30
C ARG A 71 -3.26 6.30 6.08
N ALA A 72 -4.07 6.53 7.11
CA ALA A 72 -4.59 5.49 7.99
C ALA A 72 -5.55 4.52 7.26
N ASN A 73 -6.28 4.98 6.23
CA ASN A 73 -7.15 4.11 5.45
C ASN A 73 -6.35 3.07 4.64
N MET A 74 -5.13 3.40 4.18
CA MET A 74 -4.28 2.41 3.50
C MET A 74 -3.74 1.35 4.46
N TYR A 75 -3.41 1.74 5.68
CA TYR A 75 -3.07 0.77 6.71
C TYR A 75 -4.29 -0.09 7.08
N ALA A 76 -5.48 0.50 7.15
CA ALA A 76 -6.72 -0.22 7.36
C ALA A 76 -7.01 -1.23 6.23
N LEU A 77 -6.83 -0.84 4.95
CA LEU A 77 -6.92 -1.76 3.81
C LEU A 77 -5.92 -2.92 3.94
N ARG A 78 -4.66 -2.62 4.26
CA ARG A 78 -3.64 -3.65 4.50
C ARG A 78 -4.10 -4.64 5.57
N CYS A 79 -4.66 -4.16 6.68
CA CYS A 79 -5.13 -5.03 7.76
C CYS A 79 -6.35 -5.85 7.33
N ALA A 80 -7.37 -5.24 6.74
CA ALA A 80 -8.56 -5.93 6.28
C ALA A 80 -8.21 -7.01 5.23
N PHE A 81 -7.43 -6.66 4.21
CA PHE A 81 -7.12 -7.59 3.14
C PHE A 81 -6.21 -8.75 3.60
N LEU A 82 -5.11 -8.46 4.29
CA LEU A 82 -4.13 -9.49 4.65
C LEU A 82 -4.60 -10.41 5.80
N HIS A 83 -5.51 -9.94 6.66
CA HIS A 83 -5.97 -10.74 7.80
C HIS A 83 -7.38 -11.30 7.63
N GLN A 84 -8.24 -10.63 6.84
CA GLN A 84 -9.65 -10.99 6.69
C GLN A 84 -10.01 -11.32 5.24
N GLY A 85 -9.19 -10.93 4.26
CA GLY A 85 -9.49 -11.08 2.83
C GLY A 85 -10.53 -10.07 2.32
N GLU A 86 -10.75 -8.97 3.05
CA GLU A 86 -11.82 -8.01 2.82
C GLU A 86 -11.30 -6.67 2.31
N PHE A 87 -12.17 -5.94 1.61
CA PHE A 87 -11.94 -4.56 1.19
C PHE A 87 -12.81 -3.56 1.99
N ASP A 88 -13.68 -4.07 2.85
CA ASP A 88 -14.40 -3.29 3.83
C ASP A 88 -13.46 -3.00 5.01
N ILE A 89 -13.38 -1.73 5.39
CA ILE A 89 -12.50 -1.28 6.48
C ILE A 89 -13.30 -0.69 7.64
N THR A 90 -14.61 -0.88 7.64
CA THR A 90 -15.51 -0.28 8.62
C THR A 90 -15.11 -0.62 10.06
N ASP A 91 -14.69 -1.85 10.30
CA ASP A 91 -14.30 -2.33 11.63
C ASP A 91 -12.81 -2.08 11.96
N GLN A 92 -12.03 -1.50 11.03
CA GLN A 92 -10.62 -1.23 11.27
C GLN A 92 -10.42 0.02 12.12
N LYS A 93 -9.69 -0.13 13.23
CA LYS A 93 -9.41 0.98 14.17
C LYS A 93 -8.66 2.15 13.52
N ALA A 94 -7.84 1.86 12.52
CA ALA A 94 -7.04 2.85 11.81
C ALA A 94 -7.84 3.65 10.78
N ARG A 95 -9.08 3.24 10.45
CA ARG A 95 -9.86 3.93 9.44
C ARG A 95 -10.20 5.36 9.86
N GLN A 96 -10.27 6.26 8.88
CA GLN A 96 -10.67 7.65 9.10
C GLN A 96 -12.00 7.97 8.38
N ALA A 97 -11.94 8.20 7.08
CA ALA A 97 -13.08 8.74 6.32
C ALA A 97 -13.70 7.76 5.33
N LEU A 98 -13.06 6.61 5.09
CA LEU A 98 -13.57 5.60 4.15
C LEU A 98 -14.25 4.45 4.90
N GLU A 99 -15.21 3.84 4.25
CA GLU A 99 -15.85 2.60 4.72
C GLU A 99 -15.30 1.38 3.99
N ARG A 100 -15.00 1.53 2.70
CA ARG A 100 -14.46 0.44 1.88
C ARG A 100 -13.59 0.92 0.73
N PHE A 101 -12.82 -0.01 0.19
CA PHE A 101 -12.15 0.11 -1.09
C PHE A 101 -12.87 -0.67 -2.17
N HIS A 102 -12.96 -0.09 -3.37
CA HIS A 102 -13.40 -0.78 -4.57
C HIS A 102 -12.20 -0.95 -5.48
N LEU A 103 -11.61 -2.13 -5.46
CA LEU A 103 -10.45 -2.48 -6.27
C LEU A 103 -10.90 -3.06 -7.60
N THR A 104 -10.41 -2.50 -8.69
CA THR A 104 -10.73 -2.95 -10.04
C THR A 104 -9.50 -3.48 -10.75
N THR A 105 -9.68 -4.50 -11.60
CA THR A 105 -8.65 -4.89 -12.56
C THR A 105 -8.52 -3.84 -13.66
N PRO A 106 -7.43 -3.80 -14.44
CA PRO A 106 -7.25 -2.83 -15.51
C PRO A 106 -8.42 -2.79 -16.47
N TYR A 107 -8.95 -1.59 -16.70
CA TYR A 107 -10.08 -1.36 -17.61
C TYR A 107 -9.89 -0.05 -18.36
N THR A 108 -10.17 -0.02 -19.65
CA THR A 108 -10.11 1.20 -20.46
C THR A 108 -11.25 2.15 -20.12
N GLY A 109 -10.97 3.37 -19.77
CA GLY A 109 -11.99 4.39 -19.37
C GLY A 109 -12.10 4.60 -17.88
N LEU A 110 -11.08 4.34 -17.13
CA LEU A 110 -11.02 4.12 -15.72
C LEU A 110 -10.92 5.32 -14.83
N MET A 111 -11.57 5.20 -13.69
CA MET A 111 -11.37 6.08 -12.56
C MET A 111 -10.44 5.39 -11.53
N HIS A 112 -9.16 5.79 -11.53
CA HIS A 112 -8.23 5.49 -10.46
C HIS A 112 -8.21 6.64 -9.46
N ASN A 113 -8.10 6.33 -8.16
CA ASN A 113 -8.14 7.32 -7.08
C ASN A 113 -9.42 8.17 -7.08
N ASN A 114 -10.56 7.52 -7.34
CA ASN A 114 -11.87 8.17 -7.36
C ASN A 114 -12.66 7.84 -6.11
N ARG A 115 -13.16 8.87 -5.43
CA ARG A 115 -14.00 8.73 -4.24
C ARG A 115 -15.47 8.95 -4.59
N SER A 116 -16.31 7.99 -4.25
CA SER A 116 -17.74 8.15 -4.20
C SER A 116 -18.24 8.20 -2.75
N MET A 117 -19.26 9.01 -2.50
CA MET A 117 -19.88 9.14 -1.20
C MET A 117 -21.36 9.48 -1.36
N ASN A 118 -22.18 9.06 -0.41
CA ASN A 118 -23.54 9.54 -0.26
C ASN A 118 -23.59 10.60 0.85
N ILE A 119 -24.52 11.53 0.76
CA ILE A 119 -24.80 12.50 1.83
C ILE A 119 -26.24 12.25 2.25
N ASP A 120 -26.47 12.03 3.54
CA ASP A 120 -27.80 11.85 4.09
C ASP A 120 -28.58 13.19 4.22
N ALA A 121 -29.82 13.11 4.69
CA ALA A 121 -30.68 14.30 4.85
C ALA A 121 -30.15 15.29 5.89
N ASP A 122 -29.30 14.84 6.81
CA ASP A 122 -28.70 15.66 7.87
C ASP A 122 -27.33 16.21 7.47
N GLY A 123 -26.86 15.92 6.23
CA GLY A 123 -25.58 16.39 5.70
C GLY A 123 -24.37 15.53 6.07
N ASN A 124 -24.56 14.35 6.69
CA ASN A 124 -23.47 13.46 7.02
C ASN A 124 -23.02 12.65 5.81
N ILE A 125 -21.71 12.44 5.68
CA ILE A 125 -21.15 11.56 4.64
C ILE A 125 -21.42 10.11 5.03
N THR A 126 -22.05 9.38 4.13
CA THR A 126 -22.33 7.95 4.26
C THR A 126 -21.80 7.20 3.04
N ASN A 127 -21.55 5.89 3.22
CA ASN A 127 -21.10 4.99 2.14
C ASN A 127 -19.92 5.55 1.33
N SER A 128 -18.88 5.97 2.04
CA SER A 128 -17.67 6.53 1.43
C SER A 128 -16.78 5.41 0.89
N VAL A 129 -16.61 5.37 -0.43
CA VAL A 129 -15.87 4.33 -1.16
C VAL A 129 -14.74 4.97 -1.97
N LEU A 130 -13.53 4.42 -1.89
CA LEU A 130 -12.42 4.79 -2.76
C LEU A 130 -12.19 3.70 -3.81
N GLN A 131 -12.29 4.09 -5.07
CA GLN A 131 -11.99 3.20 -6.20
C GLN A 131 -10.53 3.33 -6.61
N LEU A 132 -9.84 2.19 -6.69
CA LEU A 132 -8.46 2.07 -7.15
C LEU A 132 -8.34 1.01 -8.25
N SER A 133 -7.57 1.29 -9.31
CA SER A 133 -7.10 0.26 -10.23
C SER A 133 -5.92 -0.47 -9.60
N ILE A 134 -5.97 -1.81 -9.56
CA ILE A 134 -4.95 -2.64 -8.89
C ILE A 134 -3.58 -2.48 -9.55
N ASP A 135 -3.54 -2.45 -10.89
CA ASP A 135 -2.31 -2.31 -11.64
C ASP A 135 -1.61 -0.97 -11.37
N ILE A 136 -2.37 0.13 -11.39
CA ILE A 136 -1.83 1.47 -11.11
C ILE A 136 -1.38 1.54 -9.65
N PHE A 137 -2.18 1.06 -8.72
CA PHE A 137 -1.82 1.06 -7.30
C PHE A 137 -0.57 0.24 -7.01
N CYS A 138 -0.48 -0.99 -7.55
CA CYS A 138 0.68 -1.85 -7.35
C CYS A 138 1.95 -1.24 -7.98
N GLU A 139 1.85 -0.66 -9.19
CA GLU A 139 3.01 0.01 -9.81
C GLU A 139 3.43 1.27 -9.05
N ASP A 140 2.49 2.05 -8.52
CA ASP A 140 2.80 3.19 -7.67
C ASP A 140 3.58 2.77 -6.42
N VAL A 141 3.17 1.66 -5.79
CA VAL A 141 3.91 1.11 -4.66
C VAL A 141 5.30 0.64 -5.09
N CYS A 142 5.42 -0.10 -6.20
CA CYS A 142 6.71 -0.54 -6.74
C CYS A 142 7.66 0.65 -6.97
N ALA A 143 7.19 1.70 -7.63
CA ALA A 143 7.97 2.92 -7.86
C ALA A 143 8.36 3.62 -6.54
N GLY A 144 7.46 3.64 -5.55
CA GLY A 144 7.76 4.16 -4.21
C GLY A 144 8.84 3.37 -3.49
N ILE A 145 8.85 2.03 -3.63
CA ILE A 145 9.90 1.16 -3.08
C ILE A 145 11.24 1.39 -3.78
N GLU A 146 11.26 1.50 -5.10
CA GLU A 146 12.46 1.79 -5.87
C GLU A 146 13.06 3.15 -5.49
N LYS A 147 12.20 4.16 -5.33
CA LYS A 147 12.64 5.46 -4.82
C LYS A 147 13.21 5.36 -3.40
N TRP A 148 12.54 4.64 -2.51
CA TRP A 148 13.03 4.41 -1.15
C TRP A 148 14.40 3.72 -1.15
N MET A 149 14.61 2.70 -1.98
CA MET A 149 15.92 2.05 -2.14
C MET A 149 17.00 3.02 -2.63
N SER A 150 16.65 3.85 -3.62
CA SER A 150 17.57 4.87 -4.17
C SER A 150 17.96 5.91 -3.12
N ASP A 151 16.98 6.43 -2.38
CA ASP A 151 17.22 7.46 -1.34
C ASP A 151 18.09 6.93 -0.18
N ASN A 152 18.07 5.62 0.05
CA ASN A 152 18.82 4.95 1.13
C ASN A 152 20.02 4.14 0.63
N ALA A 153 20.43 4.30 -0.63
CA ALA A 153 21.48 3.48 -1.26
C ALA A 153 22.84 3.53 -0.54
N THR A 154 23.13 4.64 0.14
CA THR A 154 24.38 4.85 0.89
C THR A 154 24.27 4.55 2.39
N ASP A 155 23.07 4.24 2.90
CA ASP A 155 22.86 3.89 4.31
C ASP A 155 23.26 2.43 4.56
N ALA A 156 24.41 2.24 5.22
CA ALA A 156 24.93 0.91 5.52
C ALA A 156 24.00 0.09 6.44
N ARG A 157 23.25 0.74 7.34
CA ARG A 157 22.28 0.09 8.21
C ARG A 157 21.11 -0.45 7.39
N VAL A 158 20.53 0.38 6.52
CA VAL A 158 19.43 -0.04 5.63
C VAL A 158 19.88 -1.18 4.72
N ALA A 159 21.07 -1.09 4.14
CA ALA A 159 21.65 -2.15 3.32
C ALA A 159 21.82 -3.46 4.10
N SER A 160 22.21 -3.39 5.38
CA SER A 160 22.32 -4.56 6.26
C SER A 160 20.94 -5.19 6.54
N GLU A 161 19.94 -4.38 6.87
CA GLU A 161 18.58 -4.84 7.13
C GLU A 161 17.94 -5.49 5.88
N ILE A 162 18.18 -4.92 4.69
CA ILE A 162 17.70 -5.51 3.44
C ILE A 162 18.32 -6.89 3.18
N ARG A 163 19.60 -7.08 3.48
CA ARG A 163 20.26 -8.39 3.34
C ARG A 163 19.72 -9.47 4.29
N GLN A 164 19.11 -9.08 5.40
CA GLN A 164 18.50 -9.99 6.37
C GLN A 164 17.06 -10.37 6.02
N LEU A 165 16.48 -9.77 4.98
CA LEU A 165 15.17 -10.19 4.51
C LEU A 165 15.23 -11.62 3.98
N GLY A 166 14.12 -12.36 4.17
CA GLY A 166 14.02 -13.74 3.70
C GLY A 166 14.30 -13.86 2.21
N ILE A 167 15.20 -14.78 1.85
CA ILE A 167 15.56 -15.10 0.47
C ILE A 167 15.17 -16.56 0.20
N LEU A 168 14.51 -16.79 -0.94
CA LEU A 168 14.26 -18.13 -1.43
C LEU A 168 15.50 -18.63 -2.17
N HIS A 169 15.99 -19.78 -1.76
CA HIS A 169 17.11 -20.46 -2.43
C HIS A 169 16.59 -21.47 -3.45
N ALA A 170 17.27 -21.60 -4.58
CA ALA A 170 16.97 -22.65 -5.55
C ALA A 170 17.13 -24.05 -4.91
N GLY A 171 16.23 -24.97 -5.23
CA GLY A 171 16.31 -26.34 -4.74
C GLY A 171 17.67 -26.97 -5.10
N GLY A 172 18.34 -27.58 -4.11
CA GLY A 172 19.67 -28.18 -4.27
C GLY A 172 20.85 -27.28 -3.85
N SER A 173 20.60 -26.00 -3.46
CA SER A 173 21.64 -25.18 -2.81
C SER A 173 21.93 -25.75 -1.41
N SER A 174 23.19 -26.08 -1.13
CA SER A 174 23.63 -26.39 0.24
C SER A 174 23.69 -25.12 1.07
N PHE A 175 23.23 -25.19 2.31
CA PHE A 175 23.33 -24.12 3.31
C PHE A 175 24.77 -23.97 3.80
#